data_2a2259066278aa7d9f66d2c22b7ea95e
#
_entry.id   2a2259066278aa7d9f66d2c22b7ea95e
#
_cell.length_a   1.000
_cell.length_b   1.000
_cell.length_c   1.000
_cell.angle_alpha   90.00
_cell.angle_beta   90.00
_cell.angle_gamma   90.00
#
_symmetry.space_group_name_H-M   'P 1'
#
loop_
_entity.id
_entity.type
_entity.pdbx_description
1 polymer ?
#
loop_
_entity_poly.entity_id
_entity_poly.type
_entity_poly.pdbx_seq_one_letter_code
_entity_poly.pdbx_strand_id
1 'polypeptide(L)'
;MKSHPGGEEHTRRMIELAGLERGSKVLDMGAGAGETVEIMRSMGFEAIGIDMEPRGKNVEKGDFLDLPYGDKGFDAVISQCAFFVSGNAEKALSEAYRVLGKGGKLLLSDVWFVPAVQTAEKAGFRILRREDMTSQWREYYIEAIWRGDTDCIPVKGKCTYEMLICKKE
;
A
#
# COMPACT_ATOMS: atom_id res chain seq x y z
N MET A 1 14.15 -8.73 8.38
CA MET A 1 12.86 -8.70 9.11
C MET A 1 11.78 -8.38 8.08
N LYS A 2 10.64 -9.03 8.10
CA LYS A 2 9.54 -8.70 7.18
C LYS A 2 8.88 -7.41 7.69
N SER A 3 8.77 -6.39 6.85
CA SER A 3 8.16 -5.08 7.20
C SER A 3 6.64 -5.12 7.21
N HIS A 4 6.03 -6.14 6.60
CA HIS A 4 4.59 -6.36 6.51
C HIS A 4 4.28 -7.85 6.32
N PRO A 5 3.02 -8.28 6.48
CA PRO A 5 2.60 -9.67 6.23
C PRO A 5 3.00 -10.15 4.84
N GLY A 6 3.62 -11.32 4.76
CA GLY A 6 4.09 -11.90 3.51
C GLY A 6 5.43 -11.36 2.99
N GLY A 7 5.89 -10.20 3.44
CA GLY A 7 7.19 -9.62 3.07
C GLY A 7 7.37 -9.45 1.55
N GLU A 8 8.61 -9.57 1.08
CA GLU A 8 8.97 -9.37 -0.34
C GLU A 8 8.18 -10.26 -1.32
N GLU A 9 7.93 -11.51 -0.96
CA GLU A 9 7.17 -12.44 -1.80
C GLU A 9 5.75 -11.93 -2.08
N HIS A 10 5.08 -11.41 -1.04
CA HIS A 10 3.76 -10.81 -1.19
C HIS A 10 3.80 -9.55 -2.05
N THR A 11 4.78 -8.68 -1.85
CA THR A 11 4.97 -7.46 -2.67
C THR A 11 5.15 -7.81 -4.14
N ARG A 12 6.04 -8.75 -4.47
CA ARG A 12 6.26 -9.19 -5.86
C ARG A 12 4.99 -9.78 -6.47
N ARG A 13 4.27 -10.60 -5.72
CA ARG A 13 3.01 -11.19 -6.15
C ARG A 13 1.94 -10.11 -6.44
N MET A 14 1.81 -9.09 -5.60
CA MET A 14 0.89 -7.97 -5.85
C MET A 14 1.22 -7.25 -7.17
N ILE A 15 2.51 -6.96 -7.39
CA ILE A 15 2.98 -6.27 -8.59
C ILE A 15 2.69 -7.11 -9.84
N GLU A 16 2.97 -8.42 -9.81
CA GLU A 16 2.69 -9.35 -10.91
C GLU A 16 1.20 -9.43 -11.21
N LEU A 17 0.36 -9.58 -10.18
CA LEU A 17 -1.11 -9.64 -10.33
C LEU A 17 -1.70 -8.33 -10.88
N ALA A 18 -1.08 -7.20 -10.58
CA ALA A 18 -1.49 -5.91 -11.13
C ALA A 18 -1.19 -5.78 -12.63
N GLY A 19 -0.24 -6.55 -13.17
CA GLY A 19 0.11 -6.51 -14.58
C GLY A 19 0.51 -5.10 -15.05
N LEU A 20 1.42 -4.46 -14.31
CA LEU A 20 1.94 -3.15 -14.68
C LEU A 20 2.90 -3.27 -15.86
N GLU A 21 2.87 -2.29 -16.75
CA GLU A 21 3.85 -2.19 -17.83
C GLU A 21 5.22 -1.80 -17.28
N ARG A 22 6.28 -2.42 -17.82
CA ARG A 22 7.66 -2.08 -17.44
C ARG A 22 7.94 -0.60 -17.73
N GLY A 23 8.61 0.08 -16.80
CA GLY A 23 8.86 1.52 -16.88
C GLY A 23 7.72 2.39 -16.33
N SER A 24 6.60 1.79 -15.88
CA SER A 24 5.53 2.55 -15.21
C SER A 24 6.07 3.35 -14.03
N LYS A 25 5.52 4.55 -13.86
CA LYS A 25 5.78 5.43 -12.70
C LYS A 25 4.93 5.01 -11.52
N VAL A 26 5.56 4.65 -10.43
CA VAL A 26 4.90 4.11 -9.24
C VAL A 26 5.24 4.91 -8.00
N LEU A 27 4.21 5.25 -7.23
CA LEU A 27 4.33 5.87 -5.90
C LEU A 27 4.04 4.83 -4.82
N ASP A 28 4.94 4.71 -3.85
CA ASP A 28 4.73 3.95 -2.62
C ASP A 28 4.32 4.91 -1.49
N MET A 29 3.06 4.81 -1.05
CA MET A 29 2.50 5.66 0.00
C MET A 29 2.69 4.99 1.37
N GLY A 30 3.54 5.60 2.21
CA GLY A 30 3.97 5.03 3.49
C GLY A 30 5.17 4.10 3.32
N ALA A 31 6.16 4.53 2.56
CA ALA A 31 7.27 3.70 2.10
C ALA A 31 8.31 3.35 3.19
N GLY A 32 8.30 4.04 4.32
CA GLY A 32 9.18 3.75 5.46
C GLY A 32 10.66 3.61 5.08
N ALA A 33 11.18 2.39 5.14
CA ALA A 33 12.57 2.05 4.78
C ALA A 33 12.81 1.94 3.27
N GLY A 34 11.77 2.00 2.44
CA GLY A 34 11.89 1.95 0.98
C GLY A 34 12.07 0.57 0.38
N GLU A 35 11.84 -0.51 1.14
CA GLU A 35 12.01 -1.88 0.65
C GLU A 35 11.15 -2.15 -0.60
N THR A 36 9.89 -1.77 -0.58
CA THR A 36 8.97 -1.91 -1.72
C THR A 36 9.44 -1.10 -2.92
N VAL A 37 9.92 0.13 -2.69
CA VAL A 37 10.49 0.98 -3.75
C VAL A 37 11.67 0.29 -4.42
N GLU A 38 12.60 -0.28 -3.66
CA GLU A 38 13.76 -0.98 -4.20
C GLU A 38 13.36 -2.26 -4.97
N ILE A 39 12.38 -3.02 -4.47
CA ILE A 39 11.82 -4.18 -5.19
C ILE A 39 11.27 -3.73 -6.55
N MET A 40 10.45 -2.69 -6.59
CA MET A 40 9.85 -2.19 -7.82
C MET A 40 10.90 -1.70 -8.81
N ARG A 41 11.91 -0.97 -8.33
CA ARG A 41 13.03 -0.51 -9.17
C ARG A 41 13.83 -1.68 -9.75
N SER A 42 14.06 -2.73 -8.95
CA SER A 42 14.70 -3.96 -9.43
C SER A 42 13.90 -4.70 -10.51
N MET A 43 12.58 -4.53 -10.52
CA MET A 43 11.67 -5.08 -11.53
C MET A 43 11.53 -4.18 -12.78
N GLY A 44 12.19 -3.02 -12.80
CA GLY A 44 12.24 -2.12 -13.95
C GLY A 44 11.15 -1.04 -13.96
N PHE A 45 10.59 -0.69 -12.80
CA PHE A 45 9.66 0.42 -12.63
C PHE A 45 10.39 1.72 -12.22
N GLU A 46 9.80 2.86 -12.54
CA GLU A 46 10.21 4.16 -12.01
C GLU A 46 9.48 4.40 -10.70
N ALA A 47 10.03 3.88 -9.60
CA ALA A 47 9.39 3.92 -8.29
C ALA A 47 10.03 4.96 -7.36
N ILE A 48 9.19 5.71 -6.65
CA ILE A 48 9.55 6.57 -5.52
C ILE A 48 8.60 6.29 -4.35
N GLY A 49 9.07 6.58 -3.15
CA GLY A 49 8.25 6.49 -1.94
C GLY A 49 8.02 7.85 -1.30
N ILE A 50 6.97 7.93 -0.49
CA ILE A 50 6.72 9.06 0.41
C ILE A 50 6.41 8.52 1.81
N ASP A 51 6.98 9.17 2.83
CA ASP A 51 6.77 8.83 4.23
C ASP A 51 7.00 10.05 5.12
N MET A 52 6.31 10.12 6.25
CA MET A 52 6.52 11.19 7.23
C MET A 52 7.90 11.11 7.88
N GLU A 53 8.43 9.89 8.02
CA GLU A 53 9.75 9.59 8.60
C GLU A 53 10.55 8.67 7.66
N PRO A 54 11.03 9.18 6.52
CA PRO A 54 11.72 8.36 5.53
C PRO A 54 13.03 7.81 6.09
N ARG A 55 13.26 6.52 5.91
CA ARG A 55 14.46 5.81 6.38
C ARG A 55 15.26 5.17 5.26
N GLY A 56 14.81 5.29 4.02
CA GLY A 56 15.38 4.63 2.84
C GLY A 56 15.74 5.59 1.72
N LYS A 57 16.51 5.08 0.77
CA LYS A 57 16.78 5.76 -0.50
C LYS A 57 15.50 5.82 -1.32
N ASN A 58 15.38 6.86 -2.16
CA ASN A 58 14.21 7.05 -3.03
C ASN A 58 12.87 7.15 -2.27
N VAL A 59 12.93 7.54 -0.98
CA VAL A 59 11.77 7.88 -0.17
C VAL A 59 11.85 9.36 0.21
N GLU A 60 10.87 10.12 -0.21
CA GLU A 60 10.75 11.55 0.09
C GLU A 60 10.00 11.77 1.40
N LYS A 61 10.31 12.86 2.10
CA LYS A 61 9.58 13.24 3.30
C LYS A 61 8.28 13.95 2.92
N GLY A 62 7.16 13.44 3.42
CA GLY A 62 5.86 14.08 3.23
C GLY A 62 4.72 13.27 3.81
N ASP A 63 3.55 13.90 3.81
CA ASP A 63 2.30 13.28 4.25
C ASP A 63 1.54 12.76 3.02
N PHE A 64 1.25 11.47 2.99
CA PHE A 64 0.47 10.90 1.89
C PHE A 64 -1.03 11.26 1.96
N LEU A 65 -1.49 11.88 3.05
CA LEU A 65 -2.82 12.48 3.13
C LEU A 65 -2.91 13.84 2.42
N ASP A 66 -1.76 14.43 2.06
CA ASP A 66 -1.65 15.70 1.31
C ASP A 66 -0.41 15.63 0.40
N LEU A 67 -0.54 14.84 -0.67
CA LEU A 67 0.58 14.53 -1.56
C LEU A 67 1.08 15.77 -2.31
N PRO A 68 2.40 16.03 -2.32
CA PRO A 68 3.00 17.18 -3.02
C PRO A 68 3.10 16.97 -4.54
N TYR A 69 2.37 16.00 -5.08
CA TYR A 69 2.38 15.66 -6.50
C TYR A 69 1.12 16.17 -7.20
N GLY A 70 1.28 16.57 -8.46
CA GLY A 70 0.17 16.95 -9.33
C GLY A 70 -0.77 15.78 -9.66
N ASP A 71 -1.95 16.12 -10.16
CA ASP A 71 -2.93 15.13 -10.61
C ASP A 71 -2.38 14.28 -11.76
N LYS A 72 -2.74 12.99 -11.76
CA LYS A 72 -2.46 12.07 -12.88
C LYS A 72 -0.97 11.87 -13.18
N GLY A 73 -0.11 12.04 -12.17
CA GLY A 73 1.35 11.94 -12.31
C GLY A 73 1.92 10.51 -12.27
N PHE A 74 1.10 9.52 -11.88
CA PHE A 74 1.53 8.15 -11.68
C PHE A 74 0.66 7.15 -12.44
N ASP A 75 1.29 6.05 -12.88
CA ASP A 75 0.62 4.91 -13.52
C ASP A 75 0.10 3.92 -12.47
N ALA A 76 0.78 3.84 -11.33
CA ALA A 76 0.35 3.03 -10.21
C ALA A 76 0.69 3.67 -8.86
N VAL A 77 -0.08 3.30 -7.85
CA VAL A 77 0.18 3.57 -6.43
C VAL A 77 0.21 2.24 -5.72
N ILE A 78 1.17 2.05 -4.83
CA ILE A 78 1.21 0.91 -3.91
C ILE A 78 1.21 1.42 -2.47
N SER A 79 0.55 0.70 -1.55
CA SER A 79 0.64 0.96 -0.12
C SER A 79 0.42 -0.33 0.66
N GLN A 80 1.24 -0.54 1.67
CA GLN A 80 1.18 -1.72 2.52
C GLN A 80 1.27 -1.32 3.99
N CYS A 81 0.23 -1.63 4.77
CA CYS A 81 0.13 -1.36 6.21
C CYS A 81 0.31 0.12 6.60
N ALA A 82 -0.09 1.06 5.74
CA ALA A 82 0.11 2.49 5.98
C ALA A 82 -1.21 3.27 6.13
N PHE A 83 -2.24 2.95 5.36
CA PHE A 83 -3.51 3.68 5.39
C PHE A 83 -4.21 3.54 6.74
N PHE A 84 -4.18 2.34 7.33
CA PHE A 84 -4.68 2.09 8.68
C PHE A 84 -4.00 2.98 9.72
N VAL A 85 -2.66 3.05 9.67
CA VAL A 85 -1.86 3.83 10.64
C VAL A 85 -2.16 5.32 10.57
N SER A 86 -2.51 5.84 9.39
CA SER A 86 -2.88 7.25 9.21
C SER A 86 -4.17 7.64 9.93
N GLY A 87 -5.03 6.66 10.26
CA GLY A 87 -6.36 6.91 10.83
C GLY A 87 -7.36 7.53 9.85
N ASN A 88 -7.00 7.71 8.57
CA ASN A 88 -7.85 8.35 7.55
C ASN A 88 -7.70 7.69 6.17
N ALA A 89 -8.10 6.42 6.08
CA ALA A 89 -8.01 5.64 4.85
C ALA A 89 -8.81 6.25 3.68
N GLU A 90 -9.93 6.92 3.96
CA GLU A 90 -10.74 7.58 2.91
C GLU A 90 -9.96 8.72 2.25
N LYS A 91 -9.27 9.55 3.03
CA LYS A 91 -8.42 10.63 2.50
C LYS A 91 -7.23 10.07 1.74
N ALA A 92 -6.58 9.03 2.26
CA ALA A 92 -5.48 8.34 1.58
C ALA A 92 -5.92 7.78 0.22
N LEU A 93 -7.10 7.13 0.16
CA LEU A 93 -7.69 6.64 -1.10
C LEU A 93 -7.99 7.79 -2.08
N SER A 94 -8.50 8.93 -1.58
CA SER A 94 -8.76 10.11 -2.40
C SER A 94 -7.47 10.68 -3.01
N GLU A 95 -6.39 10.77 -2.25
CA GLU A 95 -5.10 11.22 -2.75
C GLU A 95 -4.50 10.24 -3.76
N ALA A 96 -4.55 8.93 -3.46
CA ALA A 96 -4.14 7.89 -4.41
C ALA A 96 -4.92 8.01 -5.74
N TYR A 97 -6.23 8.20 -5.66
CA TYR A 97 -7.08 8.40 -6.85
C TYR A 97 -6.69 9.65 -7.62
N ARG A 98 -6.45 10.76 -6.93
CA ARG A 98 -6.09 12.04 -7.55
C ARG A 98 -4.79 11.95 -8.36
N VAL A 99 -3.74 11.37 -7.76
CA VAL A 99 -2.41 11.32 -8.41
C VAL A 99 -2.30 10.25 -9.50
N LEU A 100 -3.21 9.27 -9.52
CA LEU A 100 -3.26 8.26 -10.58
C LEU A 100 -3.79 8.82 -11.89
N GLY A 101 -3.16 8.47 -12.99
CA GLY A 101 -3.69 8.66 -14.35
C GLY A 101 -4.93 7.81 -14.62
N LYS A 102 -5.64 8.11 -15.71
CA LYS A 102 -6.76 7.27 -16.17
C LYS A 102 -6.27 5.85 -16.47
N GLY A 103 -6.98 4.86 -15.96
CA GLY A 103 -6.57 3.45 -16.07
C GLY A 103 -5.45 3.04 -15.12
N GLY A 104 -4.91 3.98 -14.34
CA GLY A 104 -3.90 3.71 -13.32
C GLY A 104 -4.40 2.77 -12.24
N LYS A 105 -3.47 2.08 -11.57
CA LYS A 105 -3.79 1.00 -10.62
C LYS A 105 -3.36 1.34 -9.21
N LEU A 106 -4.21 0.99 -8.24
CA LEU A 106 -3.89 1.00 -6.81
C LEU A 106 -3.69 -0.45 -6.34
N LEU A 107 -2.53 -0.72 -5.77
CA LEU A 107 -2.16 -1.97 -5.10
C LEU A 107 -2.15 -1.70 -3.60
N LEU A 108 -3.09 -2.25 -2.88
CA LEU A 108 -3.31 -1.95 -1.47
C LEU A 108 -3.39 -3.23 -0.63
N SER A 109 -2.66 -3.27 0.47
CA SER A 109 -2.69 -4.37 1.43
C SER A 109 -2.68 -3.78 2.84
N ASP A 110 -3.82 -3.87 3.54
CA ASP A 110 -3.99 -3.15 4.81
C ASP A 110 -5.03 -3.77 5.74
N VAL A 111 -5.07 -3.25 6.96
CA VAL A 111 -6.08 -3.58 7.98
C VAL A 111 -7.34 -2.76 7.76
N TRP A 112 -8.49 -3.39 7.86
CA TRP A 112 -9.80 -2.78 7.64
C TRP A 112 -10.76 -3.05 8.79
N PHE A 113 -11.34 -1.99 9.35
CA PHE A 113 -12.45 -2.04 10.31
C PHE A 113 -13.81 -1.81 9.66
N VAL A 114 -13.79 -1.44 8.39
CA VAL A 114 -14.95 -1.22 7.52
C VAL A 114 -14.76 -2.05 6.25
N PRO A 115 -15.80 -2.31 5.47
CA PRO A 115 -15.66 -3.09 4.24
C PRO A 115 -14.70 -2.42 3.24
N ALA A 116 -13.55 -3.06 3.01
CA ALA A 116 -12.46 -2.53 2.17
C ALA A 116 -12.93 -2.21 0.74
N VAL A 117 -13.63 -3.14 0.10
CA VAL A 117 -14.16 -3.00 -1.27
C VAL A 117 -15.06 -1.76 -1.38
N GLN A 118 -16.06 -1.65 -0.51
CA GLN A 118 -17.01 -0.54 -0.54
C GLN A 118 -16.33 0.81 -0.30
N THR A 119 -15.31 0.84 0.55
CA THR A 119 -14.54 2.06 0.84
C THR A 119 -13.73 2.48 -0.39
N ALA A 120 -13.09 1.54 -1.09
CA ALA A 120 -12.35 1.83 -2.32
C ALA A 120 -13.30 2.24 -3.47
N GLU A 121 -14.45 1.59 -3.60
CA GLU A 121 -15.46 1.95 -4.61
C GLU A 121 -16.03 3.35 -4.40
N LYS A 122 -16.29 3.76 -3.16
CA LYS A 122 -16.69 5.14 -2.82
C LYS A 122 -15.65 6.18 -3.22
N ALA A 123 -14.37 5.82 -3.19
CA ALA A 123 -13.28 6.68 -3.66
C ALA A 123 -13.16 6.73 -5.19
N GLY A 124 -13.98 5.97 -5.92
CA GLY A 124 -14.04 5.95 -7.38
C GLY A 124 -13.29 4.79 -8.05
N PHE A 125 -12.73 3.89 -7.28
CA PHE A 125 -12.00 2.74 -7.82
C PHE A 125 -12.93 1.61 -8.26
N ARG A 126 -12.57 0.95 -9.36
CA ARG A 126 -13.09 -0.36 -9.73
C ARG A 126 -12.18 -1.46 -9.18
N ILE A 127 -12.76 -2.41 -8.46
CA ILE A 127 -11.99 -3.53 -7.91
C ILE A 127 -11.71 -4.56 -9.00
N LEU A 128 -10.44 -4.84 -9.22
CA LEU A 128 -9.98 -5.90 -10.13
C LEU A 128 -9.77 -7.21 -9.40
N ARG A 129 -9.25 -7.15 -8.17
CA ARG A 129 -8.96 -8.32 -7.34
C ARG A 129 -9.10 -7.98 -5.87
N ARG A 130 -9.60 -8.94 -5.09
CA ARG A 130 -9.64 -8.91 -3.63
C ARG A 130 -9.17 -10.25 -3.09
N GLU A 131 -8.34 -10.22 -2.07
CA GLU A 131 -7.96 -11.40 -1.29
C GLU A 131 -8.05 -11.08 0.20
N ASP A 132 -8.73 -11.95 0.95
CA ASP A 132 -8.73 -11.93 2.41
C ASP A 132 -7.47 -12.63 2.90
N MET A 133 -6.59 -11.89 3.53
CA MET A 133 -5.32 -12.36 4.09
C MET A 133 -5.31 -12.29 5.62
N THR A 134 -6.47 -12.24 6.25
CA THR A 134 -6.59 -12.06 7.70
C THR A 134 -5.87 -13.16 8.49
N SER A 135 -5.88 -14.40 8.01
CA SER A 135 -5.17 -15.51 8.68
C SER A 135 -3.66 -15.31 8.66
N GLN A 136 -3.09 -14.98 7.49
CA GLN A 136 -1.65 -14.73 7.32
C GLN A 136 -1.20 -13.51 8.12
N TRP A 137 -2.03 -12.46 8.19
CA TRP A 137 -1.76 -11.29 8.99
C TRP A 137 -1.75 -11.62 10.49
N ARG A 138 -2.67 -12.44 10.98
CA ARG A 138 -2.71 -12.88 12.39
C ARG A 138 -1.46 -13.68 12.75
N GLU A 139 -1.03 -14.60 11.91
CA GLU A 139 0.20 -15.37 12.11
C GLU A 139 1.42 -14.46 12.19
N TYR A 140 1.57 -13.52 11.22
CA TYR A 140 2.64 -12.52 11.23
C TYR A 140 2.65 -11.70 12.53
N TYR A 141 1.47 -11.27 12.98
CA TYR A 141 1.31 -10.45 14.18
C TYR A 141 1.67 -11.21 15.45
N ILE A 142 1.24 -12.46 15.56
CA ILE A 142 1.60 -13.35 16.68
C ILE A 142 3.11 -13.56 16.72
N GLU A 143 3.73 -13.87 15.59
CA GLU A 143 5.19 -14.02 15.49
C GLU A 143 5.95 -12.75 15.88
N ALA A 144 5.46 -11.57 15.49
CA ALA A 144 6.06 -10.28 15.84
C ALA A 144 6.03 -10.06 17.36
N ILE A 145 4.90 -10.34 18.03
CA ILE A 145 4.77 -10.27 19.49
C ILE A 145 5.76 -11.23 20.17
N TRP A 146 5.84 -12.47 19.70
CA TRP A 146 6.76 -13.47 20.26
C TRP A 146 8.24 -13.06 20.15
N ARG A 147 8.61 -12.32 19.12
CA ARG A 147 9.96 -11.77 18.92
C ARG A 147 10.23 -10.52 19.75
N GLY A 148 9.22 -10.00 20.47
CA GLY A 148 9.33 -8.75 21.22
C GLY A 148 9.40 -7.51 20.33
N ASP A 149 8.79 -7.56 19.15
CA ASP A 149 8.70 -6.44 18.24
C ASP A 149 7.74 -5.39 18.80
N THR A 150 8.31 -4.29 19.30
CA THR A 150 7.56 -3.20 19.96
C THR A 150 6.89 -2.25 18.96
N ASP A 151 7.25 -2.34 17.69
CA ASP A 151 6.67 -1.51 16.63
C ASP A 151 5.33 -2.07 16.12
N CYS A 152 4.95 -3.26 16.60
CA CYS A 152 3.64 -3.83 16.34
C CYS A 152 2.55 -3.01 17.02
N ILE A 153 1.71 -2.34 16.22
CA ILE A 153 0.55 -1.58 16.72
C ILE A 153 -0.53 -2.56 17.17
N PRO A 154 -0.96 -2.53 18.45
CA PRO A 154 -2.04 -3.38 18.92
C PRO A 154 -3.34 -3.04 18.20
N VAL A 155 -3.84 -3.95 17.38
CA VAL A 155 -5.13 -3.80 16.72
C VAL A 155 -6.23 -4.31 17.66
N LYS A 156 -7.10 -3.39 18.10
CA LYS A 156 -8.27 -3.72 18.92
C LYS A 156 -9.52 -3.70 18.06
N GLY A 157 -10.37 -4.71 18.25
CA GLY A 157 -11.66 -4.80 17.56
C GLY A 157 -11.68 -5.83 16.45
N LYS A 158 -12.84 -5.97 15.81
CA LYS A 158 -13.04 -6.88 14.69
C LYS A 158 -12.57 -6.20 13.40
N CYS A 159 -11.55 -6.76 12.80
CA CYS A 159 -10.96 -6.26 11.54
C CYS A 159 -10.62 -7.41 10.60
N THR A 160 -10.42 -7.07 9.34
CA THR A 160 -9.82 -7.93 8.32
C THR A 160 -8.50 -7.36 7.86
N TYR A 161 -7.67 -8.19 7.24
CA TYR A 161 -6.52 -7.76 6.46
C TYR A 161 -6.74 -8.18 5.01
N GLU A 162 -6.82 -7.23 4.11
CA GLU A 162 -7.21 -7.50 2.73
C GLU A 162 -6.21 -6.91 1.74
N MET A 163 -5.92 -7.68 0.70
CA MET A 163 -5.24 -7.20 -0.49
C MET A 163 -6.28 -6.80 -1.54
N LEU A 164 -6.16 -5.58 -2.07
CA LEU A 164 -6.95 -5.07 -3.17
C LEU A 164 -6.04 -4.68 -4.33
N ILE A 165 -6.42 -5.04 -5.55
CA ILE A 165 -5.92 -4.43 -6.78
C ILE A 165 -7.10 -3.71 -7.42
N CYS A 166 -6.95 -2.39 -7.55
CA CYS A 166 -8.00 -1.51 -8.03
C CYS A 166 -7.56 -0.76 -9.29
N LYS A 167 -8.51 -0.26 -10.05
CA LYS A 167 -8.27 0.55 -11.25
C LYS A 167 -9.05 1.85 -11.16
N LYS A 168 -8.41 2.96 -11.50
CA LYS A 168 -9.06 4.24 -11.77
C LYS A 168 -9.71 4.21 -13.15
N GLU A 169 -11.00 4.44 -13.22
CA GLU A 169 -11.76 4.49 -14.47
C GLU A 169 -11.51 5.80 -15.24
#